data_070810e0c38d68ae59973d061dfb49c9
#
_entry.id   070810e0c38d68ae59973d061dfb49c9
#
_cell.length_a   1.000
_cell.length_b   1.000
_cell.length_c   1.000
_cell.angle_alpha   90.00
_cell.angle_beta   90.00
_cell.angle_gamma   90.00
#
_symmetry.space_group_name_H-M   'P 1'
#
loop_
_entity.id
_entity.type
_entity.pdbx_description
1 polymer ?
#
loop_
_entity_poly.entity_id
_entity_poly.type
_entity_poly.pdbx_seq_one_letter_code
_entity_poly.pdbx_strand_id
1 'polypeptide(L)'
;MSFRVHVRVMPRGGLLDPQGQAVEHALAALGFAEAGGVRVGRAIELEVAAGSRPEAEARVRQMCDKLLANPVTEDYLLEVEEA
;
A
#
# COMPACT_ATOMS: atom_id res chain seq x y z
N MET A 1 6.22 -18.09 -16.37
CA MET A 1 6.39 -18.18 -14.92
C MET A 1 5.35 -17.33 -14.24
N SER A 2 5.03 -17.67 -13.01
CA SER A 2 4.04 -16.93 -12.22
C SER A 2 4.72 -16.32 -11.00
N PHE A 3 4.36 -15.09 -10.67
CA PHE A 3 4.92 -14.36 -9.54
C PHE A 3 3.79 -13.87 -8.65
N ARG A 4 4.01 -13.96 -7.35
CA ARG A 4 3.12 -13.37 -6.36
C ARG A 4 3.65 -12.00 -5.98
N VAL A 5 2.79 -11.00 -6.05
CA VAL A 5 3.19 -9.63 -5.77
C VAL A 5 2.36 -9.08 -4.62
N HIS A 6 3.05 -8.50 -3.66
CA HIS A 6 2.44 -7.81 -2.54
C HIS A 6 2.65 -6.31 -2.74
N VAL A 7 1.56 -5.56 -2.78
CA VAL A 7 1.59 -4.11 -2.95
C VAL A 7 1.07 -3.48 -1.67
N ARG A 8 1.87 -2.61 -1.07
CA ARG A 8 1.43 -1.84 0.09
C ARG A 8 1.26 -0.39 -0.33
N VAL A 9 0.04 0.12 -0.21
CA VAL A 9 -0.31 1.47 -0.62
C VAL A 9 -0.58 2.31 0.62
N MET A 10 0.11 3.44 0.74
CA MET A 10 -0.01 4.32 1.90
C MET A 10 -0.22 5.76 1.43
N PRO A 11 -0.97 6.58 2.21
CA PRO A 11 -1.05 8.01 1.92
C PRO A 11 0.33 8.64 2.03
N ARG A 12 0.62 9.62 1.19
CA ARG A 12 1.88 10.35 1.25
C ARG A 12 2.00 11.11 2.56
N GLY A 13 3.22 11.18 3.07
CA GLY A 13 3.52 11.98 4.25
C GLY A 13 3.16 13.44 4.04
N GLY A 14 2.65 14.09 5.07
CA GLY A 14 2.25 15.49 5.02
C GLY A 14 0.88 15.77 4.45
N LEU A 15 0.18 14.76 3.93
CA LEU A 15 -1.20 14.90 3.48
C LEU A 15 -2.17 14.53 4.58
N LEU A 16 -3.37 15.10 4.51
CA LEU A 16 -4.43 14.78 5.45
C LEU A 16 -4.85 13.31 5.29
N ASP A 17 -4.91 12.62 6.41
CA ASP A 17 -5.39 11.24 6.47
C ASP A 17 -6.56 11.16 7.46
N PRO A 18 -7.79 11.46 7.01
CA PRO A 18 -8.96 11.44 7.90
C PRO A 18 -9.19 10.08 8.55
N GLN A 19 -8.91 9.00 7.82
CA GLN A 19 -9.09 7.65 8.31
C GLN A 19 -8.08 7.34 9.43
N GLY A 20 -6.81 7.70 9.24
CA GLY A 20 -5.79 7.55 10.26
C GLY A 20 -6.08 8.38 11.49
N GLN A 21 -6.56 9.61 11.31
CA GLN A 21 -6.94 10.47 12.44
C GLN A 21 -8.10 9.88 13.24
N ALA A 22 -9.09 9.32 12.56
CA ALA A 22 -10.22 8.67 13.22
C ALA A 22 -9.78 7.47 14.05
N VAL A 23 -8.89 6.66 13.53
CA VAL A 23 -8.32 5.51 14.25
C VAL A 23 -7.53 6.00 15.47
N GLU A 24 -6.72 7.03 15.31
CA GLU A 24 -5.93 7.58 16.40
C GLU A 24 -6.81 8.10 17.54
N HIS A 25 -7.86 8.83 17.21
CA HIS A 25 -8.81 9.32 18.21
C HIS A 25 -9.52 8.18 18.93
N ALA A 26 -9.90 7.14 18.18
CA ALA A 26 -10.55 5.97 18.77
C ALA A 26 -9.63 5.23 19.73
N LEU A 27 -8.35 5.09 19.36
CA LEU A 27 -7.36 4.45 20.23
C LEU A 27 -7.18 5.22 21.53
N ALA A 28 -7.11 6.55 21.46
CA ALA A 28 -7.00 7.38 22.64
C ALA A 28 -8.22 7.21 23.55
N ALA A 29 -9.42 7.15 22.97
CA ALA A 29 -10.65 6.93 23.72
C ALA A 29 -10.70 5.56 24.40
N LEU A 30 -10.00 4.57 23.83
CA LEU A 30 -9.92 3.22 24.39
C LEU A 30 -8.79 3.08 25.43
N GLY A 31 -8.05 4.14 25.72
CA GLY A 31 -6.99 4.12 26.71
C GLY A 31 -5.58 3.97 26.13
N PHE A 32 -5.44 4.03 24.81
CA PHE A 32 -4.15 3.90 24.13
C PHE A 32 -3.62 5.27 23.72
N ALA A 33 -3.52 6.20 24.66
CA ALA A 33 -3.08 7.56 24.37
C ALA A 33 -1.63 7.66 23.88
N GLU A 34 -0.83 6.61 24.07
CA GLU A 34 0.54 6.54 23.60
C GLU A 34 0.66 6.28 22.09
N ALA A 35 -0.42 5.87 21.43
CA ALA A 35 -0.42 5.67 19.99
C ALA A 35 -0.56 7.00 19.25
N GLY A 36 0.32 7.25 18.31
CA GLY A 36 0.27 8.48 17.53
C GLY A 36 0.78 8.24 16.12
N GLY A 37 0.58 9.24 15.24
CA GLY A 37 1.05 9.15 13.86
C GLY A 37 0.37 8.05 13.06
N VAL A 38 -0.88 7.74 13.38
CA VAL A 38 -1.60 6.64 12.73
C VAL A 38 -1.89 6.98 11.29
N ARG A 39 -1.57 6.06 10.41
CA ARG A 39 -1.84 6.17 8.97
C ARG A 39 -2.51 4.89 8.52
N VAL A 40 -3.53 5.03 7.69
CA VAL A 40 -4.28 3.88 7.18
C VAL A 40 -4.05 3.77 5.68
N GLY A 41 -3.63 2.60 5.27
CA GLY A 41 -3.42 2.28 3.86
C GLY A 41 -4.07 0.95 3.54
N ARG A 42 -3.61 0.34 2.46
CA ARG A 42 -4.15 -0.96 2.06
C ARG A 42 -3.06 -1.87 1.53
N ALA A 43 -3.30 -3.15 1.63
CA ALA A 43 -2.43 -4.18 1.08
C ALA A 43 -3.18 -4.91 -0.03
N ILE A 44 -2.51 -5.11 -1.15
CA ILE A 44 -3.06 -5.79 -2.31
C ILE A 44 -2.13 -6.95 -2.64
N GLU A 45 -2.71 -8.11 -2.89
CA GLU A 45 -1.95 -9.29 -3.27
C GLU A 45 -2.49 -9.81 -4.59
N LEU A 46 -1.59 -10.07 -5.55
CA LEU A 46 -2.00 -10.56 -6.85
C LEU A 46 -0.94 -11.49 -7.43
N GLU A 47 -1.34 -12.30 -8.39
CA GLU A 47 -0.43 -13.14 -9.16
C GLU A 47 -0.32 -12.58 -10.56
N VAL A 48 0.89 -12.59 -11.10
CA VAL A 48 1.20 -12.06 -12.42
C VAL A 48 1.99 -13.08 -13.20
N ALA A 49 1.53 -13.41 -14.40
CA ALA A 49 2.29 -14.22 -15.33
C ALA A 49 3.28 -13.32 -16.07
N ALA A 50 4.56 -13.71 -16.05
CA ALA A 50 5.61 -12.94 -16.70
C ALA A 50 6.80 -13.85 -17.00
N GLY A 51 7.64 -13.41 -17.90
CA GLY A 51 8.84 -14.16 -18.29
C GLY A 51 9.98 -14.05 -17.26
N SER A 52 9.95 -13.00 -16.45
CA SER A 52 11.01 -12.76 -15.47
C SER A 52 10.48 -11.88 -14.33
N ARG A 53 11.22 -11.86 -13.22
CA ARG A 53 10.89 -10.98 -12.09
C ARG A 53 10.88 -9.49 -12.48
N PRO A 54 11.89 -8.97 -13.21
CA PRO A 54 11.83 -7.57 -13.63
C PRO A 54 10.62 -7.25 -14.50
N GLU A 55 10.21 -8.17 -15.35
CA GLU A 55 9.03 -8.00 -16.20
C GLU A 55 7.75 -7.94 -15.32
N ALA A 56 7.64 -8.86 -14.37
CA ALA A 56 6.51 -8.86 -13.44
C ALA A 56 6.44 -7.54 -12.66
N GLU A 57 7.58 -7.09 -12.14
CA GLU A 57 7.66 -5.83 -11.40
C GLU A 57 7.24 -4.64 -12.27
N ALA A 58 7.73 -4.56 -13.50
CA ALA A 58 7.38 -3.47 -14.41
C ALA A 58 5.89 -3.43 -14.71
N ARG A 59 5.27 -4.60 -14.92
CA ARG A 59 3.83 -4.68 -15.20
C ARG A 59 3.01 -4.24 -13.99
N VAL A 60 3.40 -4.66 -12.79
CA VAL A 60 2.66 -4.28 -11.59
C VAL A 60 2.80 -2.80 -11.30
N ARG A 61 3.96 -2.20 -11.58
CA ARG A 61 4.11 -0.75 -11.45
C ARG A 61 3.15 -0.01 -12.37
N GLN A 62 2.94 -0.48 -13.59
CA GLN A 62 1.94 0.09 -14.48
C GLN A 62 0.53 -0.05 -13.91
N MET A 63 0.22 -1.20 -13.31
CA MET A 63 -1.07 -1.41 -12.67
C MET A 63 -1.28 -0.45 -11.49
N CYS A 64 -0.24 -0.25 -10.69
CA CYS A 64 -0.30 0.70 -9.58
C CYS A 64 -0.57 2.12 -10.08
N ASP A 65 0.15 2.54 -11.10
CA ASP A 65 0.03 3.90 -11.64
C ASP A 65 -1.34 4.16 -12.26
N LYS A 66 -1.97 3.12 -12.81
CA LYS A 66 -3.26 3.27 -13.50
C LYS A 66 -4.48 2.99 -12.63
N LEU A 67 -4.32 2.16 -11.59
CA LEU A 67 -5.49 1.71 -10.82
C LEU A 67 -5.24 1.50 -9.34
N LEU A 68 -4.15 0.81 -8.97
CA LEU A 68 -4.02 0.28 -7.60
C LEU A 68 -3.67 1.35 -6.58
N ALA A 69 -3.01 2.42 -6.99
CA ALA A 69 -2.66 3.54 -6.14
C ALA A 69 -3.02 4.85 -6.82
N ASN A 70 -3.35 5.86 -6.01
CA ASN A 70 -3.57 7.20 -6.55
C ASN A 70 -2.22 7.90 -6.64
N PRO A 71 -1.69 8.18 -7.86
CA PRO A 71 -0.35 8.73 -7.99
C PRO A 71 -0.19 10.13 -7.41
N VAL A 72 -1.30 10.83 -7.18
CA VAL A 72 -1.27 12.19 -6.61
C VAL A 72 -1.12 12.16 -5.09
N THR A 73 -1.79 11.22 -4.42
CA THR A 73 -1.93 11.23 -2.96
C THR A 73 -1.33 10.02 -2.25
N GLU A 74 -0.89 9.01 -3.00
CA GLU A 74 -0.45 7.76 -2.41
C GLU A 74 0.91 7.33 -2.95
N ASP A 75 1.68 6.68 -2.09
CA ASP A 75 2.90 5.97 -2.45
C ASP A 75 2.67 4.48 -2.30
N TYR A 76 3.49 3.68 -2.97
CA TYR A 76 3.38 2.23 -2.86
C TYR A 76 4.75 1.56 -2.81
N LEU A 77 4.77 0.39 -2.20
CA LEU A 77 5.93 -0.49 -2.16
C LEU A 77 5.54 -1.84 -2.74
N LEU A 78 6.46 -2.44 -3.49
CA LEU A 78 6.26 -3.75 -4.10
C LEU A 78 7.18 -4.78 -3.48
N GLU A 79 6.65 -5.99 -3.35
CA GLU A 79 7.42 -7.17 -3.00
C GLU A 79 7.04 -8.27 -3.96
N VAL A 80 8.00 -8.79 -4.71
CA VAL A 80 7.77 -9.80 -5.75
C VAL A 80 8.46 -11.09 -5.36
N GLU A 81 7.71 -12.18 -5.39
CA GLU A 81 8.24 -13.51 -5.13
C GLU A 81 7.74 -14.50 -6.16
N GLU A 82 8.48 -15.58 -6.36
CA GLU A 82 8.03 -16.65 -7.23
C GLU A 82 6.87 -17.40 -6.58
N ALA A 83 5.87 -17.66 -7.39
CA ALA A 83 4.70 -18.38 -6.92
C ALA A 83 4.87 -19.89 -7.07
#